data_3b2c051dd38ddac4c385f75830577f27
#
_entry.id   3b2c051dd38ddac4c385f75830577f27
#
_cell.length_a   1.000
_cell.length_b   1.000
_cell.length_c   1.000
_cell.angle_alpha   90.00
_cell.angle_beta   90.00
_cell.angle_gamma   90.00
#
_symmetry.space_group_name_H-M   'P 1'
#
loop_
_entity.id
_entity.type
_entity.pdbx_description
1 polymer ?
#
loop_
_entity_poly.entity_id
_entity_poly.type
_entity_poly.pdbx_seq_one_letter_code
_entity_poly.pdbx_strand_id
1 'polypeptide(L)'
;MKFNLITTDTNSKARAATLATDHGVIETPIFMPVGTVGTVKGVHQRELKNDINPDIILGNTYHLYLRPQIEILEKAGGLHKFMNWDRNILTDSGGYQVYSLSANRKIKEEGVKFRSHIDGGYHVFTPENVMEIQRNIGADIIMAFDECTPYPCDYNYAKRSMHMTHRWLGRCVNHLEKLPFKYGFSQAFFPIVQGSVYKDLRQQSAEYIANTNAVGNAIGGLSVGEPAEEMYAMTDVVCAILPEDKPRYLMGVGTPINILENIALGIDMFDCVMPTRNARNGMLFTAHGTINIRNKKWTDDFSPIDEMAITWVDTEYSKAYLRHLFSVNELLGKQIATIHNLGFYMWLVREARKRILAGDFLSWKTMMITQMDKRL
;
A
#
# COMPACT_ATOMS: atom_id res chain seq x y z
N MET A 1 -16.01 2.41 10.90
CA MET A 1 -14.92 3.35 10.51
C MET A 1 -15.49 4.74 10.28
N LYS A 2 -14.78 5.79 10.69
CA LYS A 2 -15.20 7.20 10.53
C LYS A 2 -14.04 8.02 9.94
N PHE A 3 -14.29 8.68 8.81
CA PHE A 3 -13.34 9.61 8.19
C PHE A 3 -13.70 11.05 8.58
N ASN A 4 -12.73 11.87 8.92
CA ASN A 4 -12.87 13.26 9.27
C ASN A 4 -11.83 14.11 8.53
N LEU A 5 -12.25 14.83 7.49
CA LEU A 5 -11.41 15.76 6.78
C LEU A 5 -11.14 16.99 7.67
N ILE A 6 -9.87 17.28 7.94
CA ILE A 6 -9.47 18.41 8.78
C ILE A 6 -9.28 19.65 7.92
N THR A 7 -8.48 19.53 6.84
CA THR A 7 -8.22 20.62 5.91
C THR A 7 -7.76 20.10 4.54
N THR A 8 -7.92 20.94 3.54
CA THR A 8 -7.33 20.77 2.20
C THR A 8 -6.34 21.91 1.97
N ASP A 9 -5.20 21.62 1.36
CA ASP A 9 -4.20 22.62 0.99
C ASP A 9 -4.78 23.63 0.00
N THR A 10 -4.46 24.91 0.18
CA THR A 10 -5.02 26.00 -0.63
C THR A 10 -4.49 26.04 -2.06
N ASN A 11 -3.33 25.44 -2.31
CA ASN A 11 -2.62 25.51 -3.58
C ASN A 11 -2.57 24.16 -4.32
N SER A 12 -3.15 23.11 -3.72
CA SER A 12 -3.24 21.76 -4.30
C SER A 12 -4.49 21.04 -3.81
N LYS A 13 -4.71 19.78 -4.25
CA LYS A 13 -5.79 18.93 -3.74
C LYS A 13 -5.34 18.08 -2.52
N ALA A 14 -4.16 18.34 -1.96
CA ALA A 14 -3.63 17.61 -0.82
C ALA A 14 -4.50 17.80 0.42
N ARG A 15 -4.76 16.70 1.16
CA ARG A 15 -5.70 16.69 2.28
C ARG A 15 -5.04 16.16 3.54
N ALA A 16 -5.35 16.76 4.69
CA ALA A 16 -5.06 16.22 5.99
C ALA A 16 -6.37 15.78 6.66
N ALA A 17 -6.45 14.52 7.05
CA ALA A 17 -7.64 13.93 7.66
C ALA A 17 -7.27 12.95 8.77
N THR A 18 -8.28 12.42 9.45
CA THR A 18 -8.18 11.27 10.36
C THR A 18 -9.17 10.19 9.97
N LEU A 19 -8.77 8.94 10.18
CA LEU A 19 -9.58 7.76 9.92
C LEU A 19 -9.63 6.92 11.20
N ALA A 20 -10.79 6.85 11.85
CA ALA A 20 -10.96 6.09 13.09
C ALA A 20 -11.54 4.71 12.83
N THR A 21 -10.91 3.68 13.37
CA THR A 21 -11.36 2.29 13.40
C THR A 21 -11.43 1.78 14.85
N ASP A 22 -11.71 0.50 15.04
CA ASP A 22 -11.74 -0.11 16.38
C ASP A 22 -10.33 -0.33 16.96
N HIS A 23 -9.27 -0.33 16.13
CA HIS A 23 -7.86 -0.45 16.56
C HIS A 23 -7.08 0.88 16.56
N GLY A 24 -7.78 2.00 16.48
CA GLY A 24 -7.17 3.33 16.67
C GLY A 24 -7.41 4.30 15.53
N VAL A 25 -6.72 5.43 15.61
CA VAL A 25 -6.82 6.52 14.64
C VAL A 25 -5.63 6.45 13.69
N ILE A 26 -5.91 6.61 12.40
CA ILE A 26 -4.94 6.73 11.33
C ILE A 26 -4.92 8.19 10.89
N GLU A 27 -3.75 8.82 10.91
CA GLU A 27 -3.55 10.17 10.39
C GLU A 27 -3.16 10.12 8.91
N THR A 28 -3.90 10.81 8.04
CA THR A 28 -3.59 10.86 6.60
C THR A 28 -3.02 12.20 6.19
N PRO A 29 -2.17 12.25 5.13
CA PRO A 29 -1.73 11.13 4.28
C PRO A 29 -0.91 10.09 5.04
N ILE A 30 -1.03 8.81 4.67
CA ILE A 30 -0.34 7.70 5.34
C ILE A 30 0.27 6.72 4.33
N PHE A 31 1.44 6.19 4.66
CA PHE A 31 2.04 5.04 3.98
C PHE A 31 1.89 3.79 4.85
N MET A 32 1.43 2.69 4.25
CA MET A 32 1.23 1.40 4.92
C MET A 32 2.40 0.45 4.62
N PRO A 33 3.27 0.15 5.59
CA PRO A 33 4.28 -0.89 5.43
C PRO A 33 3.64 -2.25 5.10
N VAL A 34 4.20 -2.96 4.10
CA VAL A 34 3.62 -4.22 3.63
C VAL A 34 4.13 -5.40 4.45
N GLY A 35 3.22 -6.02 5.18
CA GLY A 35 3.40 -7.25 5.95
C GLY A 35 2.88 -8.49 5.21
N THR A 36 3.49 -8.88 4.10
CA THR A 36 3.01 -9.85 3.11
C THR A 36 2.47 -11.16 3.71
N VAL A 37 3.18 -11.74 4.67
CA VAL A 37 2.84 -13.03 5.31
C VAL A 37 2.65 -12.86 6.83
N GLY A 38 2.01 -11.76 7.25
CA GLY A 38 1.87 -11.42 8.66
C GLY A 38 3.16 -10.88 9.28
N THR A 39 4.08 -10.35 8.47
CA THR A 39 5.31 -9.69 8.94
C THR A 39 5.82 -8.67 7.93
N VAL A 40 6.26 -7.52 8.41
CA VAL A 40 7.06 -6.57 7.63
C VAL A 40 8.47 -7.12 7.57
N LYS A 41 8.95 -7.42 6.35
CA LYS A 41 10.19 -8.18 6.15
C LYS A 41 11.41 -7.50 6.76
N GLY A 42 12.12 -8.23 7.64
CA GLY A 42 13.38 -7.78 8.23
C GLY A 42 13.23 -6.84 9.43
N VAL A 43 12.03 -6.71 9.99
CA VAL A 43 11.75 -5.83 11.14
C VAL A 43 10.95 -6.60 12.19
N HIS A 44 11.37 -6.53 13.45
CA HIS A 44 10.57 -7.05 14.58
C HIS A 44 9.38 -6.14 14.89
N GLN A 45 8.28 -6.69 15.41
CA GLN A 45 7.11 -5.92 15.82
C GLN A 45 7.45 -4.80 16.80
N ARG A 46 8.43 -5.00 17.70
CA ARG A 46 8.89 -3.97 18.63
C ARG A 46 9.44 -2.74 17.90
N GLU A 47 10.34 -2.95 16.95
CA GLU A 47 10.93 -1.88 16.13
C GLU A 47 9.88 -1.25 15.22
N LEU A 48 8.99 -2.08 14.66
CA LEU A 48 7.89 -1.57 13.85
C LEU A 48 6.97 -0.64 14.65
N LYS A 49 6.67 -0.98 15.92
CA LYS A 49 5.83 -0.15 16.80
C LYS A 49 6.53 1.09 17.33
N ASN A 50 7.78 0.94 17.80
CA ASN A 50 8.44 1.98 18.60
C ASN A 50 9.25 2.95 17.75
N ASP A 51 9.88 2.47 16.68
CA ASP A 51 10.84 3.24 15.89
C ASP A 51 10.19 3.72 14.58
N ILE A 52 9.58 2.83 13.80
CA ILE A 52 8.91 3.17 12.54
C ILE A 52 7.52 3.75 12.81
N ASN A 53 6.80 3.18 13.76
CA ASN A 53 5.55 3.69 14.32
C ASN A 53 4.41 3.92 13.29
N PRO A 54 4.08 3.00 12.39
CA PRO A 54 2.96 3.17 11.48
C PRO A 54 1.62 3.00 12.20
N ASP A 55 0.62 3.80 11.84
CA ASP A 55 -0.75 3.66 12.37
C ASP A 55 -1.47 2.44 11.77
N ILE A 56 -1.06 2.01 10.59
CA ILE A 56 -1.64 0.91 9.82
C ILE A 56 -0.57 0.18 9.01
N ILE A 57 -0.74 -1.13 8.87
CA ILE A 57 0.06 -1.98 7.96
C ILE A 57 -0.84 -2.71 6.98
N LEU A 58 -0.27 -3.23 5.89
CA LEU A 58 -0.99 -4.01 4.90
C LEU A 58 -0.59 -5.49 4.96
N GLY A 59 -1.58 -6.39 5.00
CA GLY A 59 -1.43 -7.83 4.82
C GLY A 59 -1.93 -8.28 3.45
N ASN A 60 -1.30 -9.30 2.85
CA ASN A 60 -1.73 -9.80 1.55
C ASN A 60 -2.62 -11.04 1.68
N THR A 61 -3.87 -10.92 1.29
CA THR A 61 -4.89 -12.00 1.37
C THR A 61 -4.44 -13.27 0.67
N TYR A 62 -3.90 -13.18 -0.55
CA TYR A 62 -3.41 -14.34 -1.30
C TYR A 62 -2.34 -15.13 -0.54
N HIS A 63 -1.36 -14.44 0.03
CA HIS A 63 -0.27 -15.08 0.75
C HIS A 63 -0.72 -15.70 2.06
N LEU A 64 -1.58 -14.99 2.81
CA LEU A 64 -2.11 -15.46 4.09
C LEU A 64 -3.07 -16.65 3.91
N TYR A 65 -3.84 -16.68 2.81
CA TYR A 65 -4.68 -17.80 2.42
C TYR A 65 -3.85 -19.06 2.14
N LEU A 66 -2.73 -18.95 1.43
CA LEU A 66 -1.86 -20.07 1.14
C LEU A 66 -1.03 -20.51 2.35
N ARG A 67 -0.53 -19.57 3.14
CA ARG A 67 0.24 -19.77 4.39
C ARG A 67 0.07 -18.61 5.34
N PRO A 68 -0.31 -18.85 6.60
CA PRO A 68 -0.43 -20.15 7.29
C PRO A 68 -1.72 -20.93 6.98
N GLN A 69 -2.60 -20.45 6.15
CA GLN A 69 -3.96 -20.87 5.86
C GLN A 69 -5.00 -20.26 6.82
N ILE A 70 -6.23 -20.21 6.35
CA ILE A 70 -7.31 -19.48 7.05
C ILE A 70 -7.67 -20.14 8.37
N GLU A 71 -7.66 -21.48 8.43
CA GLU A 71 -7.98 -22.26 9.63
C GLU A 71 -7.00 -21.97 10.79
N ILE A 72 -5.74 -21.71 10.47
CA ILE A 72 -4.74 -21.36 11.49
C ILE A 72 -4.96 -19.94 12.01
N LEU A 73 -5.23 -18.99 11.11
CA LEU A 73 -5.53 -17.60 11.48
C LEU A 73 -6.81 -17.53 12.33
N GLU A 74 -7.82 -18.30 11.98
CA GLU A 74 -9.07 -18.39 12.72
C GLU A 74 -8.85 -18.94 14.14
N LYS A 75 -8.11 -20.04 14.28
CA LYS A 75 -7.74 -20.61 15.61
C LYS A 75 -6.92 -19.63 16.45
N ALA A 76 -6.10 -18.80 15.83
CA ALA A 76 -5.32 -17.77 16.52
C ALA A 76 -6.18 -16.57 16.98
N GLY A 77 -7.41 -16.43 16.49
CA GLY A 77 -8.28 -15.30 16.79
C GLY A 77 -8.03 -14.09 15.86
N GLY A 78 -7.67 -14.35 14.60
CA GLY A 78 -7.40 -13.36 13.56
C GLY A 78 -5.94 -12.94 13.45
N LEU A 79 -5.63 -12.16 12.40
CA LEU A 79 -4.27 -11.76 12.06
C LEU A 79 -3.64 -10.88 13.14
N HIS A 80 -4.40 -10.00 13.78
CA HIS A 80 -3.93 -9.16 14.88
C HIS A 80 -3.29 -10.00 16.00
N LYS A 81 -4.01 -11.01 16.48
CA LYS A 81 -3.50 -11.91 17.53
C LYS A 81 -2.38 -12.80 17.02
N PHE A 82 -2.51 -13.32 15.80
CA PHE A 82 -1.52 -14.22 15.21
C PHE A 82 -0.13 -13.59 15.11
N MET A 83 -0.05 -12.32 14.69
CA MET A 83 1.22 -11.61 14.54
C MET A 83 1.58 -10.68 15.70
N ASN A 84 0.76 -10.64 16.76
CA ASN A 84 0.92 -9.73 17.92
C ASN A 84 0.99 -8.25 17.50
N TRP A 85 0.00 -7.82 16.71
CA TRP A 85 -0.13 -6.45 16.22
C TRP A 85 -1.46 -5.86 16.68
N ASP A 86 -1.41 -4.77 17.45
CA ASP A 86 -2.55 -4.14 18.11
C ASP A 86 -3.02 -2.84 17.46
N ARG A 87 -2.49 -2.51 16.27
CA ARG A 87 -2.89 -1.36 15.46
C ARG A 87 -3.62 -1.82 14.21
N ASN A 88 -4.03 -0.86 13.39
CA ASN A 88 -4.81 -1.12 12.19
C ASN A 88 -4.10 -2.03 11.18
N ILE A 89 -4.91 -2.85 10.51
CA ILE A 89 -4.49 -3.70 9.38
C ILE A 89 -5.46 -3.46 8.23
N LEU A 90 -4.91 -3.30 7.01
CA LEU A 90 -5.65 -3.42 5.77
C LEU A 90 -5.24 -4.73 5.09
N THR A 91 -6.19 -5.47 4.52
CA THR A 91 -5.88 -6.58 3.59
C THR A 91 -6.28 -6.23 2.18
N ASP A 92 -5.40 -6.52 1.22
CA ASP A 92 -5.75 -6.44 -0.20
C ASP A 92 -6.76 -7.53 -0.61
N SER A 93 -7.24 -7.49 -1.86
CA SER A 93 -8.17 -8.50 -2.39
C SER A 93 -7.49 -9.83 -2.75
N GLY A 94 -6.17 -9.84 -2.92
CA GLY A 94 -5.42 -10.95 -3.51
C GLY A 94 -5.45 -11.00 -5.04
N GLY A 95 -6.25 -10.16 -5.71
CA GLY A 95 -6.40 -10.16 -7.18
C GLY A 95 -5.09 -9.89 -7.91
N TYR A 96 -4.32 -8.90 -7.48
CA TYR A 96 -3.01 -8.58 -8.07
C TYR A 96 -2.00 -9.73 -7.93
N GLN A 97 -1.94 -10.42 -6.78
CA GLN A 97 -1.01 -11.53 -6.56
C GLN A 97 -1.39 -12.75 -7.42
N VAL A 98 -2.67 -13.03 -7.58
CA VAL A 98 -3.14 -14.04 -8.55
C VAL A 98 -2.74 -13.66 -9.96
N TYR A 99 -2.80 -12.36 -10.31
CA TYR A 99 -2.32 -11.85 -11.58
C TYR A 99 -0.80 -12.03 -11.75
N SER A 100 0.00 -11.58 -10.79
CA SER A 100 1.46 -11.45 -10.91
C SER A 100 2.23 -12.75 -10.66
N LEU A 101 1.69 -13.66 -9.81
CA LEU A 101 2.40 -14.86 -9.34
C LEU A 101 1.90 -16.16 -9.97
N SER A 102 0.76 -16.15 -10.68
CA SER A 102 0.21 -17.34 -11.31
C SER A 102 0.29 -17.25 -12.83
N ALA A 103 1.30 -17.90 -13.43
CA ALA A 103 1.42 -18.01 -14.88
C ALA A 103 0.22 -18.75 -15.53
N ASN A 104 -0.41 -19.67 -14.80
CA ASN A 104 -1.55 -20.47 -15.24
C ASN A 104 -2.82 -20.08 -14.48
N ARG A 105 -3.36 -18.89 -14.78
CA ARG A 105 -4.66 -18.46 -14.28
C ARG A 105 -5.72 -18.49 -15.37
N LYS A 106 -6.96 -18.76 -14.98
CA LYS A 106 -8.13 -18.60 -15.85
C LYS A 106 -9.13 -17.69 -15.17
N ILE A 107 -9.38 -16.54 -15.78
CA ILE A 107 -10.33 -15.53 -15.30
C ILE A 107 -11.65 -15.77 -16.03
N LYS A 108 -12.74 -15.83 -15.28
CA LYS A 108 -14.12 -15.99 -15.76
C LYS A 108 -15.05 -15.14 -14.92
N GLU A 109 -16.30 -15.01 -15.32
CA GLU A 109 -17.32 -14.29 -14.58
C GLU A 109 -17.51 -14.85 -13.14
N GLU A 110 -17.38 -16.15 -12.96
CA GLU A 110 -17.52 -16.81 -11.67
C GLU A 110 -16.39 -16.47 -10.70
N GLY A 111 -15.19 -16.17 -11.21
CA GLY A 111 -13.99 -15.89 -10.43
C GLY A 111 -12.71 -16.30 -11.15
N VAL A 112 -11.63 -16.49 -10.41
CA VAL A 112 -10.30 -16.77 -10.93
C VAL A 112 -9.81 -18.12 -10.43
N LYS A 113 -9.56 -19.06 -11.35
CA LYS A 113 -8.85 -20.32 -11.06
C LYS A 113 -7.36 -20.09 -11.29
N PHE A 114 -6.53 -20.45 -10.31
CA PHE A 114 -5.08 -20.25 -10.37
C PHE A 114 -4.31 -21.44 -9.76
N ARG A 115 -3.02 -21.51 -10.06
CA ARG A 115 -2.09 -22.44 -9.41
C ARG A 115 -1.29 -21.74 -8.33
N SER A 116 -1.21 -22.37 -7.16
CA SER A 116 -0.34 -21.91 -6.08
C SER A 116 1.13 -21.95 -6.51
N HIS A 117 1.85 -20.88 -6.25
CA HIS A 117 3.30 -20.80 -6.49
C HIS A 117 4.11 -21.59 -5.44
N ILE A 118 3.47 -22.09 -4.38
CA ILE A 118 4.11 -22.81 -3.27
C ILE A 118 4.22 -24.30 -3.58
N ASP A 119 3.09 -24.92 -3.95
CA ASP A 119 2.95 -26.37 -4.12
C ASP A 119 2.35 -26.79 -5.48
N GLY A 120 1.96 -25.81 -6.29
CA GLY A 120 1.34 -26.03 -7.58
C GLY A 120 -0.13 -26.50 -7.52
N GLY A 121 -0.75 -26.53 -6.33
CA GLY A 121 -2.16 -26.85 -6.14
C GLY A 121 -3.09 -25.87 -6.85
N TYR A 122 -4.29 -26.35 -7.26
CA TYR A 122 -5.30 -25.49 -7.86
C TYR A 122 -6.20 -24.88 -6.79
N HIS A 123 -6.42 -23.58 -6.93
CA HIS A 123 -7.31 -22.78 -6.08
C HIS A 123 -8.27 -21.97 -6.94
N VAL A 124 -9.37 -21.55 -6.32
CA VAL A 124 -10.36 -20.67 -6.96
C VAL A 124 -10.67 -19.52 -6.01
N PHE A 125 -10.51 -18.31 -6.50
CA PHE A 125 -11.01 -17.11 -5.85
C PHE A 125 -12.28 -16.63 -6.56
N THR A 126 -13.34 -16.47 -5.81
CA THR A 126 -14.59 -15.83 -6.23
C THR A 126 -14.82 -14.58 -5.37
N PRO A 127 -15.63 -13.61 -5.81
CA PRO A 127 -15.99 -12.48 -4.98
C PRO A 127 -16.46 -12.88 -3.58
N GLU A 128 -17.27 -13.95 -3.49
CA GLU A 128 -17.83 -14.43 -2.23
C GLU A 128 -16.76 -14.99 -1.30
N ASN A 129 -15.96 -15.97 -1.79
CA ASN A 129 -14.98 -16.63 -0.91
C ASN A 129 -13.83 -15.71 -0.51
N VAL A 130 -13.47 -14.71 -1.34
CA VAL A 130 -12.47 -13.70 -0.96
C VAL A 130 -12.99 -12.82 0.18
N MET A 131 -14.30 -12.52 0.23
CA MET A 131 -14.90 -11.83 1.38
C MET A 131 -14.85 -12.70 2.64
N GLU A 132 -15.15 -13.99 2.54
CA GLU A 132 -15.01 -14.93 3.67
C GLU A 132 -13.56 -15.04 4.16
N ILE A 133 -12.60 -15.13 3.24
CA ILE A 133 -11.18 -15.18 3.55
C ILE A 133 -10.76 -13.93 4.33
N GLN A 134 -11.08 -12.72 3.84
CA GLN A 134 -10.73 -11.48 4.52
C GLN A 134 -11.47 -11.30 5.85
N ARG A 135 -12.73 -11.78 5.95
CA ARG A 135 -13.48 -11.83 7.21
C ARG A 135 -12.78 -12.69 8.25
N ASN A 136 -12.23 -13.84 7.82
CA ASN A 136 -11.49 -14.77 8.68
C ASN A 136 -10.07 -14.29 9.01
N ILE A 137 -9.41 -13.56 8.10
CA ILE A 137 -8.14 -12.90 8.40
C ILE A 137 -8.34 -11.84 9.50
N GLY A 138 -9.42 -11.07 9.45
CA GLY A 138 -9.77 -10.10 10.49
C GLY A 138 -8.94 -8.82 10.43
N ALA A 139 -8.82 -8.19 9.27
CA ALA A 139 -8.27 -6.85 9.12
C ALA A 139 -9.34 -5.78 9.43
N ASP A 140 -8.93 -4.54 9.72
CA ASP A 140 -9.83 -3.39 9.93
C ASP A 140 -10.44 -2.89 8.62
N ILE A 141 -9.64 -2.95 7.55
CA ILE A 141 -10.06 -2.55 6.20
C ILE A 141 -9.85 -3.73 5.26
N ILE A 142 -10.90 -4.07 4.52
CA ILE A 142 -10.90 -5.15 3.52
C ILE A 142 -11.27 -4.59 2.14
N MET A 143 -10.76 -5.23 1.09
CA MET A 143 -10.87 -4.75 -0.28
C MET A 143 -11.83 -5.62 -1.10
N ALA A 144 -12.57 -4.98 -2.02
CA ALA A 144 -13.33 -5.71 -3.04
C ALA A 144 -12.42 -6.61 -3.88
N PHE A 145 -12.95 -7.76 -4.32
CA PHE A 145 -12.23 -8.58 -5.29
C PHE A 145 -12.31 -7.94 -6.67
N ASP A 146 -11.17 -7.75 -7.32
CA ASP A 146 -11.04 -7.04 -8.58
C ASP A 146 -10.11 -7.76 -9.56
N GLU A 147 -10.17 -7.39 -10.83
CA GLU A 147 -9.18 -7.75 -11.83
C GLU A 147 -8.25 -6.58 -12.11
N CYS A 148 -6.96 -6.75 -11.79
CA CYS A 148 -5.91 -5.84 -12.21
C CYS A 148 -5.45 -6.18 -13.62
N THR A 149 -5.65 -5.27 -14.58
CA THR A 149 -5.21 -5.46 -15.97
C THR A 149 -3.70 -5.22 -16.13
N PRO A 150 -3.03 -5.88 -17.10
CA PRO A 150 -1.64 -5.57 -17.42
C PRO A 150 -1.48 -4.17 -18.02
N TYR A 151 -0.23 -3.70 -18.07
CA TYR A 151 0.15 -2.55 -18.89
C TYR A 151 1.25 -2.98 -19.88
N PRO A 152 1.15 -2.62 -21.17
CA PRO A 152 -0.02 -2.02 -21.82
C PRO A 152 -1.21 -2.98 -21.90
N CYS A 153 -2.42 -2.44 -22.02
CA CYS A 153 -3.65 -3.19 -22.09
C CYS A 153 -4.53 -2.66 -23.24
N ASP A 154 -5.12 -3.58 -24.02
CA ASP A 154 -6.10 -3.21 -25.06
C ASP A 154 -7.36 -2.59 -24.44
N TYR A 155 -7.91 -1.54 -25.10
CA TYR A 155 -9.08 -0.82 -24.60
C TYR A 155 -10.30 -1.71 -24.35
N ASN A 156 -10.61 -2.61 -25.29
CA ASN A 156 -11.78 -3.47 -25.17
C ASN A 156 -11.59 -4.49 -24.03
N TYR A 157 -10.35 -4.95 -23.82
CA TYR A 157 -10.04 -5.82 -22.67
C TYR A 157 -10.19 -5.02 -21.37
N ALA A 158 -9.60 -3.83 -21.26
CA ALA A 158 -9.72 -2.97 -20.09
C ALA A 158 -11.19 -2.67 -19.76
N LYS A 159 -12.02 -2.37 -20.76
CA LYS A 159 -13.45 -2.13 -20.60
C LYS A 159 -14.20 -3.35 -20.08
N ARG A 160 -13.96 -4.53 -20.65
CA ARG A 160 -14.60 -5.79 -20.17
C ARG A 160 -14.19 -6.13 -18.75
N SER A 161 -12.91 -5.98 -18.42
CA SER A 161 -12.36 -6.19 -17.08
C SER A 161 -12.97 -5.25 -16.05
N MET A 162 -13.05 -3.95 -16.36
CA MET A 162 -13.70 -2.96 -15.51
C MET A 162 -15.16 -3.33 -15.20
N HIS A 163 -15.95 -3.68 -16.22
CA HIS A 163 -17.35 -4.08 -16.00
C HIS A 163 -17.48 -5.38 -15.21
N MET A 164 -16.56 -6.34 -15.38
CA MET A 164 -16.51 -7.56 -14.58
C MET A 164 -16.21 -7.22 -13.11
N THR A 165 -15.23 -6.36 -12.86
CA THR A 165 -14.92 -5.87 -11.50
C THR A 165 -16.14 -5.21 -10.85
N HIS A 166 -16.93 -4.42 -11.58
CA HIS A 166 -18.17 -3.82 -11.06
C HIS A 166 -19.22 -4.89 -10.69
N ARG A 167 -19.40 -5.93 -11.52
CA ARG A 167 -20.31 -7.05 -11.17
C ARG A 167 -19.80 -7.85 -9.96
N TRP A 168 -18.50 -8.07 -9.89
CA TRP A 168 -17.87 -8.72 -8.73
C TRP A 168 -18.03 -7.90 -7.45
N LEU A 169 -17.94 -6.56 -7.56
CA LEU A 169 -18.22 -5.67 -6.42
C LEU A 169 -19.64 -5.89 -5.88
N GLY A 170 -20.66 -5.95 -6.75
CA GLY A 170 -22.03 -6.23 -6.32
C GLY A 170 -22.15 -7.58 -5.60
N ARG A 171 -21.45 -8.62 -6.08
CA ARG A 171 -21.39 -9.92 -5.43
C ARG A 171 -20.69 -9.86 -4.06
N CYS A 172 -19.57 -9.12 -3.96
CA CYS A 172 -18.88 -8.90 -2.68
C CYS A 172 -19.80 -8.24 -1.65
N VAL A 173 -20.49 -7.17 -2.03
CA VAL A 173 -21.43 -6.43 -1.14
C VAL A 173 -22.55 -7.34 -0.67
N ASN A 174 -23.25 -8.01 -1.60
CA ASN A 174 -24.36 -8.90 -1.28
C ASN A 174 -23.96 -10.06 -0.37
N HIS A 175 -22.69 -10.52 -0.47
CA HIS A 175 -22.18 -11.58 0.39
C HIS A 175 -21.78 -11.07 1.77
N LEU A 176 -21.12 -9.91 1.84
CA LEU A 176 -20.72 -9.27 3.11
C LEU A 176 -21.91 -8.95 4.03
N GLU A 177 -23.06 -8.58 3.46
CA GLU A 177 -24.29 -8.31 4.24
C GLU A 177 -24.77 -9.54 5.03
N LYS A 178 -24.39 -10.74 4.58
CA LYS A 178 -24.76 -12.02 5.21
C LYS A 178 -23.69 -12.54 6.18
N LEU A 179 -22.47 -11.94 6.15
CA LEU A 179 -21.35 -12.38 6.95
C LEU A 179 -21.21 -11.52 8.23
N PRO A 180 -21.40 -12.10 9.43
CA PRO A 180 -21.18 -11.38 10.67
C PRO A 180 -19.71 -11.01 10.86
N PHE A 181 -19.44 -9.96 11.64
CA PHE A 181 -18.10 -9.68 12.14
C PHE A 181 -17.64 -10.79 13.07
N LYS A 182 -16.36 -11.16 13.01
CA LYS A 182 -15.90 -12.41 13.64
C LYS A 182 -15.17 -12.19 14.98
N TYR A 183 -14.43 -11.10 15.12
CA TYR A 183 -13.49 -10.92 16.23
C TYR A 183 -13.86 -9.81 17.21
N GLY A 184 -15.12 -9.38 17.20
CA GLY A 184 -15.64 -8.35 18.11
C GLY A 184 -15.38 -6.91 17.67
N PHE A 185 -14.90 -6.68 16.46
CA PHE A 185 -14.72 -5.36 15.86
C PHE A 185 -15.26 -5.32 14.43
N SER A 186 -15.54 -4.12 13.95
CA SER A 186 -16.06 -3.89 12.60
C SER A 186 -14.96 -3.87 11.55
N GLN A 187 -15.29 -4.28 10.33
CA GLN A 187 -14.39 -4.18 9.17
C GLN A 187 -14.98 -3.22 8.15
N ALA A 188 -14.20 -2.24 7.73
CA ALA A 188 -14.55 -1.34 6.65
C ALA A 188 -14.27 -2.00 5.29
N PHE A 189 -15.18 -1.84 4.33
CA PHE A 189 -15.05 -2.39 2.99
C PHE A 189 -14.80 -1.28 1.98
N PHE A 190 -13.75 -1.42 1.16
CA PHE A 190 -13.38 -0.47 0.11
C PHE A 190 -13.55 -1.10 -1.27
N PRO A 191 -14.40 -0.53 -2.14
CA PRO A 191 -14.42 -0.83 -3.56
C PRO A 191 -13.20 -0.25 -4.28
N ILE A 192 -12.93 -0.78 -5.48
CA ILE A 192 -11.72 -0.44 -6.26
C ILE A 192 -12.12 0.12 -7.63
N VAL A 193 -11.67 1.33 -7.94
CA VAL A 193 -11.75 1.93 -9.28
C VAL A 193 -10.74 1.25 -10.20
N GLN A 194 -11.21 0.73 -11.35
CA GLN A 194 -10.38 0.16 -12.40
C GLN A 194 -10.54 0.95 -13.71
N GLY A 195 -9.88 0.57 -14.81
CA GLY A 195 -10.00 1.23 -16.11
C GLY A 195 -8.68 1.42 -16.85
N SER A 196 -7.58 0.77 -16.38
CA SER A 196 -6.24 0.91 -16.97
C SER A 196 -5.83 2.38 -17.07
N VAL A 197 -5.22 2.81 -18.17
CA VAL A 197 -4.83 4.22 -18.45
C VAL A 197 -5.81 4.94 -19.39
N TYR A 198 -7.06 4.48 -19.46
CA TYR A 198 -8.09 5.08 -20.31
C TYR A 198 -8.99 6.01 -19.50
N LYS A 199 -8.93 7.30 -19.81
CA LYS A 199 -9.61 8.37 -19.08
C LYS A 199 -11.12 8.14 -18.96
N ASP A 200 -11.80 7.78 -20.02
CA ASP A 200 -13.23 7.52 -20.06
C ASP A 200 -13.65 6.32 -19.22
N LEU A 201 -12.83 5.26 -19.20
CA LEU A 201 -13.04 4.09 -18.35
C LEU A 201 -12.82 4.44 -16.88
N ARG A 202 -11.77 5.22 -16.56
CA ARG A 202 -11.53 5.72 -15.20
C ARG A 202 -12.67 6.56 -14.68
N GLN A 203 -13.21 7.47 -15.52
CA GLN A 203 -14.37 8.28 -15.18
C GLN A 203 -15.60 7.40 -14.90
N GLN A 204 -15.92 6.50 -15.83
CA GLN A 204 -17.07 5.60 -15.67
C GLN A 204 -16.94 4.71 -14.42
N SER A 205 -15.74 4.21 -14.14
CA SER A 205 -15.50 3.41 -12.95
C SER A 205 -15.58 4.24 -11.67
N ALA A 206 -15.01 5.45 -11.64
CA ALA A 206 -15.07 6.33 -10.48
C ALA A 206 -16.51 6.76 -10.16
N GLU A 207 -17.33 7.07 -11.17
CA GLU A 207 -18.75 7.38 -11.00
C GLU A 207 -19.52 6.18 -10.43
N TYR A 208 -19.28 4.98 -10.97
CA TYR A 208 -19.91 3.76 -10.46
C TYR A 208 -19.53 3.51 -8.99
N ILE A 209 -18.26 3.64 -8.63
CA ILE A 209 -17.76 3.44 -7.26
C ILE A 209 -18.30 4.53 -6.31
N ALA A 210 -18.29 5.79 -6.71
CA ALA A 210 -18.82 6.89 -5.90
C ALA A 210 -20.30 6.65 -5.52
N ASN A 211 -21.10 6.12 -6.45
CA ASN A 211 -22.51 5.81 -6.24
C ASN A 211 -22.77 4.62 -5.29
N THR A 212 -21.75 3.82 -4.94
CA THR A 212 -21.89 2.75 -3.93
C THR A 212 -22.00 3.28 -2.51
N ASN A 213 -21.66 4.55 -2.29
CA ASN A 213 -21.64 5.21 -0.98
C ASN A 213 -20.81 4.43 0.07
N ALA A 214 -19.73 3.79 -0.37
CA ALA A 214 -18.82 3.05 0.50
C ALA A 214 -18.13 3.99 1.50
N VAL A 215 -17.63 3.43 2.60
CA VAL A 215 -16.97 4.19 3.67
C VAL A 215 -15.55 4.67 3.29
N GLY A 216 -14.99 4.18 2.19
CA GLY A 216 -13.73 4.58 1.60
C GLY A 216 -13.58 3.98 0.22
N ASN A 217 -12.68 4.50 -0.60
CA ASN A 217 -12.52 4.11 -1.99
C ASN A 217 -11.05 3.87 -2.33
N ALA A 218 -10.77 2.86 -3.16
CA ALA A 218 -9.44 2.60 -3.65
C ALA A 218 -9.33 2.80 -5.17
N ILE A 219 -8.11 3.05 -5.62
CA ILE A 219 -7.74 3.20 -7.03
C ILE A 219 -6.71 2.10 -7.32
N GLY A 220 -7.12 1.11 -8.10
CA GLY A 220 -6.28 0.00 -8.54
C GLY A 220 -5.88 0.10 -10.00
N GLY A 221 -5.07 -0.85 -10.48
CA GLY A 221 -4.67 -0.97 -11.88
C GLY A 221 -3.81 0.19 -12.40
N LEU A 222 -3.10 0.88 -11.50
CA LEU A 222 -2.03 1.84 -11.76
C LEU A 222 -0.74 1.34 -11.08
N SER A 223 0.41 1.94 -11.41
CA SER A 223 1.73 1.46 -10.97
C SER A 223 2.04 0.01 -11.38
N VAL A 224 1.57 -0.36 -12.58
CA VAL A 224 1.76 -1.70 -13.17
C VAL A 224 2.69 -1.68 -14.39
N GLY A 225 3.38 -0.55 -14.64
CA GLY A 225 4.38 -0.38 -15.69
C GLY A 225 4.18 0.84 -16.59
N GLU A 226 3.12 1.61 -16.40
CA GLU A 226 2.87 2.87 -17.10
C GLU A 226 3.85 3.97 -16.67
N PRO A 227 4.12 4.98 -17.51
CA PRO A 227 4.83 6.19 -17.11
C PRO A 227 4.14 6.91 -15.96
N ALA A 228 4.93 7.58 -15.11
CA ALA A 228 4.41 8.27 -13.94
C ALA A 228 3.35 9.34 -14.29
N GLU A 229 3.55 10.04 -15.40
CA GLU A 229 2.66 11.09 -15.90
C GLU A 229 1.26 10.53 -16.25
N GLU A 230 1.19 9.33 -16.82
CA GLU A 230 -0.09 8.66 -17.10
C GLU A 230 -0.78 8.27 -15.79
N MET A 231 -0.04 7.73 -14.82
CA MET A 231 -0.56 7.43 -13.49
C MET A 231 -1.13 8.69 -12.83
N TYR A 232 -0.40 9.80 -12.84
CA TYR A 232 -0.86 11.07 -12.25
C TYR A 232 -2.11 11.59 -12.95
N ALA A 233 -2.14 11.58 -14.28
CA ALA A 233 -3.31 12.02 -15.05
C ALA A 233 -4.56 11.17 -14.72
N MET A 234 -4.43 9.86 -14.60
CA MET A 234 -5.54 8.97 -14.26
C MET A 234 -5.97 9.14 -12.79
N THR A 235 -5.03 9.34 -11.89
CA THR A 235 -5.34 9.64 -10.47
C THR A 235 -6.12 10.95 -10.35
N ASP A 236 -5.71 11.99 -11.06
CA ASP A 236 -6.40 13.29 -11.05
C ASP A 236 -7.85 13.19 -11.53
N VAL A 237 -8.06 12.46 -12.63
CA VAL A 237 -9.41 12.19 -13.18
C VAL A 237 -10.30 11.50 -12.15
N VAL A 238 -9.78 10.48 -11.45
CA VAL A 238 -10.55 9.72 -10.46
C VAL A 238 -10.81 10.56 -9.21
N CYS A 239 -9.81 11.28 -8.71
CA CYS A 239 -9.95 12.14 -7.53
C CYS A 239 -10.94 13.30 -7.71
N ALA A 240 -11.18 13.74 -8.95
CA ALA A 240 -12.18 14.75 -9.27
C ALA A 240 -13.64 14.25 -9.12
N ILE A 241 -13.83 12.91 -9.07
CA ILE A 241 -15.16 12.28 -9.05
C ILE A 241 -15.43 11.63 -7.68
N LEU A 242 -14.42 11.01 -7.07
CA LEU A 242 -14.60 10.35 -5.77
C LEU A 242 -15.00 11.34 -4.66
N PRO A 243 -15.91 10.95 -3.75
CA PRO A 243 -16.38 11.80 -2.67
C PRO A 243 -15.23 12.40 -1.83
N GLU A 244 -15.39 13.67 -1.43
CA GLU A 244 -14.40 14.36 -0.60
C GLU A 244 -14.44 13.94 0.86
N ASP A 245 -15.62 13.52 1.34
CA ASP A 245 -15.86 13.06 2.71
C ASP A 245 -15.49 11.58 2.94
N LYS A 246 -14.75 10.97 2.00
CA LYS A 246 -14.28 9.59 2.08
C LYS A 246 -12.76 9.51 1.84
N PRO A 247 -12.06 8.55 2.48
CA PRO A 247 -10.64 8.34 2.20
C PRO A 247 -10.43 7.74 0.80
N ARG A 248 -9.32 8.12 0.18
CA ARG A 248 -8.87 7.66 -1.14
C ARG A 248 -7.54 6.92 -1.01
N TYR A 249 -7.53 5.67 -1.39
CA TYR A 249 -6.37 4.79 -1.31
C TYR A 249 -5.86 4.48 -2.72
N LEU A 250 -4.63 4.91 -3.05
CA LEU A 250 -3.94 4.56 -4.29
C LEU A 250 -3.05 3.34 -4.04
N MET A 251 -3.42 2.21 -4.66
CA MET A 251 -2.81 0.90 -4.40
C MET A 251 -1.46 0.74 -5.10
N GLY A 252 -0.48 0.20 -4.38
CA GLY A 252 0.82 -0.21 -4.93
C GLY A 252 1.79 0.92 -5.28
N VAL A 253 1.53 2.15 -4.91
CA VAL A 253 2.38 3.33 -5.20
C VAL A 253 3.21 3.70 -3.97
N GLY A 254 4.43 3.97 -4.12
CA GLY A 254 5.60 3.46 -4.78
C GLY A 254 6.84 4.27 -4.45
N THR A 255 7.33 5.09 -5.33
CA THR A 255 8.51 5.93 -5.07
C THR A 255 8.15 7.12 -4.16
N PRO A 256 9.11 7.67 -3.39
CA PRO A 256 8.85 8.88 -2.59
C PRO A 256 8.28 10.05 -3.41
N ILE A 257 8.78 10.24 -4.63
CA ILE A 257 8.29 11.27 -5.56
C ILE A 257 6.84 10.99 -5.96
N ASN A 258 6.51 9.75 -6.36
CA ASN A 258 5.15 9.39 -6.73
C ASN A 258 4.16 9.58 -5.58
N ILE A 259 4.58 9.31 -4.34
CA ILE A 259 3.76 9.55 -3.15
C ILE A 259 3.45 11.04 -3.00
N LEU A 260 4.46 11.91 -3.06
CA LEU A 260 4.24 13.36 -2.93
C LEU A 260 3.38 13.94 -4.05
N GLU A 261 3.58 13.50 -5.30
CA GLU A 261 2.75 13.92 -6.43
C GLU A 261 1.28 13.50 -6.25
N ASN A 262 1.04 12.25 -5.82
CA ASN A 262 -0.32 11.78 -5.62
C ASN A 262 -0.99 12.36 -4.34
N ILE A 263 -0.23 12.72 -3.30
CA ILE A 263 -0.76 13.52 -2.19
C ILE A 263 -1.29 14.86 -2.73
N ALA A 264 -0.54 15.54 -3.61
CA ALA A 264 -0.96 16.78 -4.25
C ALA A 264 -2.27 16.64 -5.06
N LEU A 265 -2.58 15.43 -5.55
CA LEU A 265 -3.80 15.10 -6.29
C LEU A 265 -4.98 14.67 -5.37
N GLY A 266 -4.76 14.60 -4.06
CA GLY A 266 -5.81 14.32 -3.08
C GLY A 266 -5.91 12.85 -2.64
N ILE A 267 -4.83 12.09 -2.73
CA ILE A 267 -4.73 10.72 -2.20
C ILE A 267 -4.35 10.75 -0.72
N ASP A 268 -5.00 9.91 0.07
CA ASP A 268 -4.82 9.82 1.53
C ASP A 268 -3.96 8.64 1.96
N MET A 269 -4.01 7.50 1.23
CA MET A 269 -3.42 6.25 1.67
C MET A 269 -2.60 5.61 0.55
N PHE A 270 -1.45 5.03 0.92
CA PHE A 270 -0.50 4.38 0.01
C PHE A 270 0.05 3.11 0.61
N ASP A 271 0.42 2.17 -0.24
CA ASP A 271 1.24 1.01 0.10
C ASP A 271 2.24 0.71 -1.01
N CYS A 272 3.36 0.14 -0.68
CA CYS A 272 4.27 -0.50 -1.64
C CYS A 272 5.30 -1.38 -0.94
N VAL A 273 5.73 -2.45 -1.59
CA VAL A 273 6.86 -3.27 -1.11
C VAL A 273 8.22 -2.61 -1.33
N MET A 274 8.26 -1.49 -2.05
CA MET A 274 9.50 -0.83 -2.49
C MET A 274 10.45 -0.46 -1.35
N PRO A 275 10.01 0.15 -0.22
CA PRO A 275 10.95 0.49 0.85
C PRO A 275 11.72 -0.72 1.35
N THR A 276 11.02 -1.82 1.66
CA THR A 276 11.65 -3.03 2.19
C THR A 276 12.39 -3.85 1.12
N ARG A 277 11.86 -3.90 -0.12
CA ARG A 277 12.49 -4.61 -1.23
C ARG A 277 13.79 -3.93 -1.65
N ASN A 278 13.76 -2.63 -1.84
CA ASN A 278 14.93 -1.84 -2.24
C ASN A 278 16.00 -1.82 -1.14
N ALA A 279 15.61 -1.69 0.12
CA ALA A 279 16.50 -1.83 1.27
C ALA A 279 17.30 -3.14 1.23
N ARG A 280 16.63 -4.28 1.07
CA ARG A 280 17.30 -5.58 1.00
C ARG A 280 18.21 -5.75 -0.22
N ASN A 281 18.07 -4.89 -1.22
CA ASN A 281 18.95 -4.82 -2.40
C ASN A 281 20.02 -3.72 -2.28
N GLY A 282 20.06 -2.99 -1.16
CA GLY A 282 21.08 -1.99 -0.86
C GLY A 282 20.77 -0.58 -1.40
N MET A 283 19.52 -0.29 -1.75
CA MET A 283 19.08 1.05 -2.10
C MET A 283 18.40 1.71 -0.91
N LEU A 284 18.92 2.86 -0.49
CA LEU A 284 18.39 3.68 0.60
C LEU A 284 17.78 4.97 0.04
N PHE A 285 16.68 5.39 0.63
CA PHE A 285 16.00 6.66 0.31
C PHE A 285 16.30 7.69 1.39
N THR A 286 16.73 8.87 0.99
CA THR A 286 16.97 10.01 1.90
C THR A 286 16.28 11.27 1.36
N ALA A 287 16.17 12.30 2.19
CA ALA A 287 15.65 13.59 1.77
C ALA A 287 16.56 14.31 0.73
N HIS A 288 17.80 13.87 0.60
CA HIS A 288 18.80 14.48 -0.29
C HIS A 288 19.05 13.68 -1.57
N GLY A 289 18.42 12.49 -1.70
CA GLY A 289 18.59 11.63 -2.86
C GLY A 289 18.61 10.14 -2.49
N THR A 290 18.98 9.30 -3.45
CA THR A 290 19.08 7.85 -3.26
C THR A 290 20.54 7.41 -3.11
N ILE A 291 20.80 6.52 -2.15
CA ILE A 291 22.08 5.90 -1.91
C ILE A 291 22.03 4.43 -2.38
N ASN A 292 22.94 4.05 -3.30
CA ASN A 292 23.24 2.63 -3.47
C ASN A 292 24.44 2.28 -2.58
N ILE A 293 24.16 1.65 -1.43
CA ILE A 293 25.19 1.35 -0.42
C ILE A 293 26.24 0.34 -0.90
N ARG A 294 25.97 -0.39 -2.00
CA ARG A 294 26.94 -1.33 -2.61
C ARG A 294 28.08 -0.62 -3.36
N ASN A 295 27.92 0.68 -3.66
CA ASN A 295 28.94 1.45 -4.37
C ASN A 295 30.26 1.50 -3.60
N LYS A 296 31.39 1.41 -4.34
CA LYS A 296 32.75 1.40 -3.76
C LYS A 296 33.07 2.68 -2.98
N LYS A 297 32.50 3.81 -3.37
CA LYS A 297 32.75 5.10 -2.71
C LYS A 297 32.38 5.14 -1.22
N TRP A 298 31.54 4.24 -0.74
CA TRP A 298 31.14 4.12 0.66
C TRP A 298 32.07 3.25 1.50
N THR A 299 33.20 2.74 0.94
CA THR A 299 34.08 1.77 1.61
C THR A 299 34.72 2.33 2.87
N ASP A 300 35.07 3.62 2.86
CA ASP A 300 35.75 4.37 3.92
C ASP A 300 34.96 5.61 4.36
N ASP A 301 33.65 5.65 4.05
CA ASP A 301 32.74 6.70 4.54
C ASP A 301 32.22 6.30 5.93
N PHE A 302 32.84 6.83 6.97
CA PHE A 302 32.46 6.59 8.37
C PHE A 302 31.39 7.56 8.88
N SER A 303 30.81 8.39 8.02
CA SER A 303 29.69 9.25 8.40
C SER A 303 28.42 8.43 8.66
N PRO A 304 27.44 8.97 9.40
CA PRO A 304 26.14 8.36 9.62
C PRO A 304 25.44 7.97 8.31
N ILE A 305 24.53 7.00 8.37
CA ILE A 305 23.75 6.57 7.19
C ILE A 305 22.96 7.75 6.64
N ASP A 306 22.27 8.48 7.53
CA ASP A 306 21.55 9.72 7.20
C ASP A 306 21.71 10.74 8.35
N GLU A 307 22.14 11.95 8.00
CA GLU A 307 22.33 13.04 8.96
C GLU A 307 21.01 13.56 9.56
N MET A 308 19.87 13.29 8.89
CA MET A 308 18.57 13.63 9.43
C MET A 308 18.18 12.80 10.66
N ALA A 309 18.86 11.68 10.91
CA ALA A 309 18.65 10.84 12.09
C ALA A 309 17.15 10.48 12.33
N ILE A 310 16.44 10.12 11.25
CA ILE A 310 15.02 9.80 11.32
C ILE A 310 14.79 8.54 12.16
N THR A 311 15.70 7.58 12.05
CA THR A 311 15.68 6.35 12.85
C THR A 311 16.99 6.18 13.61
N TRP A 312 16.97 5.38 14.67
CA TRP A 312 18.16 5.11 15.47
C TRP A 312 19.30 4.47 14.67
N VAL A 313 19.01 3.66 13.65
CA VAL A 313 20.04 3.03 12.79
C VAL A 313 20.83 4.06 11.98
N ASP A 314 20.26 5.24 11.74
CA ASP A 314 20.88 6.28 10.92
C ASP A 314 22.14 6.84 11.56
N THR A 315 22.16 6.91 12.89
CA THR A 315 23.26 7.45 13.69
C THR A 315 24.16 6.40 14.32
N GLU A 316 23.60 5.20 14.63
CA GLU A 316 24.35 4.11 15.24
C GLU A 316 25.32 3.44 14.27
N TYR A 317 25.03 3.47 12.96
CA TYR A 317 25.83 2.80 11.96
C TYR A 317 26.36 3.76 10.89
N SER A 318 27.62 3.53 10.47
CA SER A 318 28.21 4.26 9.35
C SER A 318 27.88 3.64 7.99
N LYS A 319 27.96 4.45 6.94
CA LYS A 319 27.85 3.97 5.55
C LYS A 319 28.90 2.88 5.24
N ALA A 320 30.15 3.03 5.72
CA ALA A 320 31.21 2.04 5.55
C ALA A 320 30.85 0.69 6.16
N TYR A 321 30.33 0.69 7.40
CA TYR A 321 29.91 -0.56 8.06
C TYR A 321 28.72 -1.20 7.35
N LEU A 322 27.68 -0.42 7.02
CA LEU A 322 26.53 -0.94 6.29
C LEU A 322 26.94 -1.52 4.93
N ARG A 323 27.82 -0.84 4.19
CA ARG A 323 28.36 -1.38 2.94
C ARG A 323 29.10 -2.70 3.16
N HIS A 324 29.93 -2.80 4.21
CA HIS A 324 30.60 -4.05 4.57
C HIS A 324 29.59 -5.19 4.75
N LEU A 325 28.53 -4.99 5.54
CA LEU A 325 27.48 -5.98 5.77
C LEU A 325 26.83 -6.45 4.46
N PHE A 326 26.57 -5.52 3.52
CA PHE A 326 26.05 -5.89 2.20
C PHE A 326 27.07 -6.67 1.35
N SER A 327 28.36 -6.37 1.47
CA SER A 327 29.42 -7.07 0.71
C SER A 327 29.61 -8.52 1.14
N VAL A 328 29.41 -8.81 2.43
CA VAL A 328 29.48 -10.16 3.01
C VAL A 328 28.12 -10.84 3.11
N ASN A 329 27.06 -10.19 2.58
CA ASN A 329 25.67 -10.67 2.56
C ASN A 329 25.07 -10.93 3.94
N GLU A 330 25.46 -10.16 4.97
CA GLU A 330 24.93 -10.28 6.32
C GLU A 330 23.46 -9.84 6.42
N LEU A 331 22.69 -10.58 7.24
CA LEU A 331 21.28 -10.29 7.47
C LEU A 331 21.08 -8.92 8.14
N LEU A 332 21.95 -8.57 9.09
CA LEU A 332 21.91 -7.30 9.81
C LEU A 332 21.91 -6.10 8.87
N GLY A 333 22.69 -6.13 7.78
CA GLY A 333 22.70 -5.04 6.79
C GLY A 333 21.32 -4.83 6.14
N LYS A 334 20.60 -5.93 5.85
CA LYS A 334 19.25 -5.85 5.29
C LYS A 334 18.21 -5.33 6.30
N GLN A 335 18.38 -5.64 7.59
CA GLN A 335 17.53 -5.13 8.67
C GLN A 335 17.75 -3.63 8.87
N ILE A 336 19.00 -3.18 9.01
CA ILE A 336 19.37 -1.75 9.13
C ILE A 336 18.76 -0.95 7.97
N ALA A 337 19.02 -1.37 6.73
CA ALA A 337 18.51 -0.70 5.55
C ALA A 337 16.97 -0.68 5.49
N THR A 338 16.30 -1.72 6.01
CA THR A 338 14.83 -1.79 6.01
C THR A 338 14.24 -0.83 7.04
N ILE A 339 14.82 -0.74 8.24
CA ILE A 339 14.40 0.19 9.29
C ILE A 339 14.58 1.63 8.79
N HIS A 340 15.74 1.95 8.22
CA HIS A 340 16.02 3.25 7.61
C HIS A 340 14.96 3.63 6.56
N ASN A 341 14.74 2.79 5.54
CA ASN A 341 13.80 3.12 4.46
C ASN A 341 12.36 3.27 4.97
N LEU A 342 11.92 2.40 5.86
CA LEU A 342 10.57 2.50 6.42
C LEU A 342 10.41 3.77 7.27
N GLY A 343 11.41 4.10 8.09
CA GLY A 343 11.44 5.35 8.85
C GLY A 343 11.35 6.56 7.93
N PHE A 344 12.14 6.59 6.84
CA PHE A 344 12.09 7.65 5.85
C PHE A 344 10.70 7.80 5.22
N TYR A 345 10.03 6.71 4.81
CA TYR A 345 8.69 6.77 4.23
C TYR A 345 7.66 7.29 5.22
N MET A 346 7.72 6.87 6.49
CA MET A 346 6.83 7.38 7.53
C MET A 346 7.10 8.86 7.82
N TRP A 347 8.36 9.29 7.87
CA TRP A 347 8.73 10.70 8.00
C TRP A 347 8.17 11.53 6.83
N LEU A 348 8.32 11.04 5.60
CA LEU A 348 7.89 11.75 4.39
C LEU A 348 6.39 12.08 4.42
N VAL A 349 5.54 11.11 4.74
CA VAL A 349 4.08 11.32 4.77
C VAL A 349 3.65 12.16 5.98
N ARG A 350 4.32 12.02 7.12
CA ARG A 350 4.07 12.87 8.31
C ARG A 350 4.48 14.31 8.07
N GLU A 351 5.62 14.54 7.46
CA GLU A 351 6.05 15.89 7.10
C GLU A 351 5.11 16.50 6.04
N ALA A 352 4.69 15.71 5.03
CA ALA A 352 3.68 16.15 4.07
C ALA A 352 2.38 16.58 4.78
N ARG A 353 1.87 15.79 5.74
CA ARG A 353 0.71 16.14 6.56
C ARG A 353 0.93 17.46 7.30
N LYS A 354 2.07 17.63 7.95
CA LYS A 354 2.43 18.85 8.68
C LYS A 354 2.43 20.07 7.76
N ARG A 355 2.96 19.93 6.54
CA ARG A 355 2.98 20.99 5.54
C ARG A 355 1.59 21.32 4.98
N ILE A 356 0.71 20.33 4.83
CA ILE A 356 -0.70 20.55 4.47
C ILE A 356 -1.40 21.38 5.58
N LEU A 357 -1.20 21.00 6.83
CA LEU A 357 -1.78 21.70 7.98
C LEU A 357 -1.24 23.14 8.12
N ALA A 358 0.01 23.38 7.73
CA ALA A 358 0.64 24.70 7.73
C ALA A 358 0.31 25.56 6.49
N GLY A 359 -0.25 24.95 5.42
CA GLY A 359 -0.59 25.65 4.17
C GLY A 359 0.61 25.92 3.24
N ASP A 360 1.74 25.22 3.43
CA ASP A 360 2.97 25.38 2.63
C ASP A 360 3.39 24.09 1.89
N PHE A 361 2.47 23.13 1.76
CA PHE A 361 2.74 21.82 1.19
C PHE A 361 3.31 21.89 -0.23
N LEU A 362 2.71 22.67 -1.13
CA LEU A 362 3.11 22.67 -2.54
C LEU A 362 4.56 23.18 -2.74
N SER A 363 4.96 24.23 -2.02
CA SER A 363 6.33 24.76 -2.09
C SER A 363 7.34 23.77 -1.50
N TRP A 364 7.02 23.15 -0.38
CA TRP A 364 7.84 22.12 0.24
C TRP A 364 7.94 20.87 -0.67
N LYS A 365 6.83 20.41 -1.26
CA LYS A 365 6.82 19.28 -2.20
C LYS A 365 7.79 19.51 -3.35
N THR A 366 7.74 20.68 -3.98
CA THR A 366 8.60 21.03 -5.13
C THR A 366 10.09 20.99 -4.75
N MET A 367 10.44 21.55 -3.60
CA MET A 367 11.80 21.49 -3.07
C MET A 367 12.23 20.04 -2.80
N MET A 368 11.40 19.24 -2.14
CA MET A 368 11.70 17.84 -1.79
C MET A 368 11.90 16.97 -3.03
N ILE A 369 11.05 17.08 -4.04
CA ILE A 369 11.19 16.32 -5.30
C ILE A 369 12.54 16.63 -5.95
N THR A 370 12.92 17.91 -6.04
CA THR A 370 14.22 18.33 -6.60
C THR A 370 15.41 17.75 -5.84
N GLN A 371 15.29 17.59 -4.51
CA GLN A 371 16.33 16.99 -3.69
C GLN A 371 16.38 15.46 -3.85
N MET A 372 15.24 14.79 -3.76
CA MET A 372 15.14 13.33 -3.77
C MET A 372 15.47 12.70 -5.14
N ASP A 373 15.38 13.45 -6.24
CA ASP A 373 15.70 12.96 -7.59
C ASP A 373 17.20 12.72 -7.82
N LYS A 374 18.04 13.14 -6.88
CA LYS A 374 19.50 12.99 -6.97
C LYS A 374 19.94 11.53 -6.65
N ARG A 375 21.02 11.13 -7.29
CA ARG A 375 21.76 9.90 -6.93
C ARG A 375 23.02 10.29 -6.19
N LEU A 376 23.07 9.93 -4.94
CA LEU A 376 24.20 10.22 -4.04
C LEU A 376 25.31 9.18 -4.19
#